data_f7caed80d62583870cb92464cb26b3ce
#
_entry.id   f7caed80d62583870cb92464cb26b3ce
#
_cell.length_a   1.000
_cell.length_b   1.000
_cell.length_c   1.000
_cell.angle_alpha   90.00
_cell.angle_beta   90.00
_cell.angle_gamma   90.00
#
_symmetry.space_group_name_H-M   'P 1'
#
loop_
_entity.id
_entity.type
_entity.pdbx_description
1 polymer ?
#
loop_
_entity_poly.entity_id
_entity_poly.type
_entity_poly.pdbx_seq_one_letter_code
_entity_poly.pdbx_strand_id
1 'polypeptide(L)'
;MFTLKQDLSCPRRMTVYAIFDILDRLKSSYDQVMTGDIQAQVFVFGKECLCAFAVTESSLDTSILHITLLRPISDMTKEDEQLVLLYLMEHILLHINEVLVR
;
A
#
# COMPACT_ATOMS: atom_id res chain seq x y z
N MET A 1 10.46 -7.55 -9.72
CA MET A 1 9.76 -7.09 -8.51
C MET A 1 9.91 -5.58 -8.40
N PHE A 2 8.82 -4.85 -8.23
CA PHE A 2 8.83 -3.40 -8.10
C PHE A 2 8.51 -2.98 -6.67
N THR A 3 9.17 -1.91 -6.23
CA THR A 3 8.89 -1.27 -4.94
C THR A 3 8.75 0.22 -5.15
N LEU A 4 7.68 0.81 -4.59
CA LEU A 4 7.52 2.25 -4.49
C LEU A 4 7.74 2.66 -3.03
N LYS A 5 8.40 3.78 -2.85
CA LYS A 5 8.71 4.34 -1.55
C LYS A 5 8.22 5.78 -1.51
N GLN A 6 7.59 6.17 -0.40
CA GLN A 6 7.07 7.52 -0.24
C GLN A 6 7.24 7.99 1.20
N ASP A 7 7.83 9.17 1.36
CA ASP A 7 7.89 9.85 2.65
C ASP A 7 6.55 10.51 2.93
N LEU A 8 6.04 10.34 4.15
CA LEU A 8 4.74 10.86 4.56
C LEU A 8 4.88 11.77 5.77
N SER A 9 4.15 12.88 5.77
CA SER A 9 4.12 13.83 6.87
C SER A 9 3.04 13.45 7.90
N CYS A 10 2.96 12.17 8.24
CA CYS A 10 2.05 11.67 9.26
C CYS A 10 2.68 10.50 10.01
N PRO A 11 2.23 10.25 11.25
CA PRO A 11 2.78 9.17 12.05
C PRO A 11 2.52 7.80 11.43
N ARG A 12 3.36 6.83 11.76
CA ARG A 12 3.27 5.47 11.26
C ARG A 12 1.86 4.88 11.41
N ARG A 13 1.22 5.08 12.56
CA ARG A 13 -0.11 4.52 12.83
C ARG A 13 -1.17 5.01 11.83
N MET A 14 -1.11 6.28 11.43
CA MET A 14 -2.05 6.83 10.46
C MET A 14 -1.87 6.20 9.09
N THR A 15 -0.62 5.99 8.70
CA THR A 15 -0.31 5.32 7.45
C THR A 15 -0.81 3.88 7.46
N VAL A 16 -0.63 3.16 8.57
CA VAL A 16 -1.12 1.79 8.72
C VAL A 16 -2.65 1.75 8.62
N TYR A 17 -3.36 2.66 9.29
CA TYR A 17 -4.81 2.72 9.19
C TYR A 17 -5.28 3.02 7.77
N ALA A 18 -4.58 3.91 7.06
CA ALA A 18 -4.91 4.22 5.68
C ALA A 18 -4.77 2.99 4.79
N ILE A 19 -3.74 2.17 5.01
CA ILE A 19 -3.55 0.93 4.26
C ILE A 19 -4.74 -0.01 4.48
N PHE A 20 -5.13 -0.25 5.73
CA PHE A 20 -6.27 -1.12 6.02
C PHE A 20 -7.56 -0.58 5.42
N ASP A 21 -7.80 0.73 5.51
CA ASP A 21 -9.01 1.34 4.95
C ASP A 21 -9.08 1.16 3.43
N ILE A 22 -7.97 1.33 2.72
CA ILE A 22 -7.92 1.14 1.27
C ILE A 22 -8.11 -0.33 0.92
N LEU A 23 -7.47 -1.25 1.64
CA LEU A 23 -7.63 -2.69 1.40
C LEU A 23 -9.07 -3.13 1.64
N ASP A 24 -9.72 -2.60 2.67
CA ASP A 24 -11.14 -2.88 2.94
C ASP A 24 -12.04 -2.38 1.81
N ARG A 25 -11.76 -1.20 1.26
CA ARG A 25 -12.50 -0.66 0.11
C ARG A 25 -12.33 -1.52 -1.13
N LEU A 26 -11.15 -2.05 -1.35
CA LEU A 26 -10.86 -2.95 -2.47
C LEU A 26 -11.37 -4.37 -2.22
N LYS A 27 -11.88 -4.64 -1.03
CA LYS A 27 -12.31 -5.98 -0.59
C LYS A 27 -11.18 -7.00 -0.73
N SER A 28 -9.97 -6.56 -0.48
CA SER A 28 -8.77 -7.40 -0.57
C SER A 28 -8.63 -8.30 0.65
N SER A 29 -8.18 -9.52 0.43
CA SER A 29 -7.74 -10.40 1.52
C SER A 29 -6.36 -9.98 1.96
N TYR A 30 -6.14 -9.82 3.25
CA TYR A 30 -4.84 -9.41 3.74
C TYR A 30 -4.50 -10.10 5.06
N ASP A 31 -3.19 -10.25 5.30
CA ASP A 31 -2.63 -10.79 6.52
C ASP A 31 -1.48 -9.90 6.98
N GLN A 32 -1.36 -9.76 8.30
CA GLN A 32 -0.21 -9.11 8.89
C GLN A 32 0.81 -10.19 9.26
N VAL A 33 2.00 -10.12 8.65
CA VAL A 33 3.06 -11.10 8.91
C VAL A 33 3.83 -10.75 10.18
N MET A 34 4.66 -11.68 10.67
CA MET A 34 5.38 -11.52 11.93
C MET A 34 6.32 -10.30 11.97
N THR A 35 6.82 -9.87 10.82
CA THR A 35 7.67 -8.68 10.72
C THR A 35 6.90 -7.36 10.83
N GLY A 36 5.56 -7.43 10.89
CA GLY A 36 4.71 -6.24 10.92
C GLY A 36 4.26 -5.76 9.55
N ASP A 37 4.77 -6.36 8.48
CA ASP A 37 4.33 -6.02 7.12
C ASP A 37 2.93 -6.55 6.87
N ILE A 38 2.19 -5.84 6.03
CA ILE A 38 0.86 -6.26 5.60
C ILE A 38 1.00 -6.84 4.19
N GLN A 39 0.59 -8.09 4.01
CA GLN A 39 0.54 -8.71 2.70
C GLN A 39 -0.91 -8.84 2.26
N ALA A 40 -1.20 -8.44 1.03
CA ALA A 40 -2.57 -8.45 0.52
C ALA A 40 -2.61 -8.88 -0.94
N GLN A 41 -3.66 -9.64 -1.26
CA GLN A 41 -4.02 -9.90 -2.65
C GLN A 41 -4.90 -8.74 -3.10
N VAL A 42 -4.43 -7.97 -4.07
CA VAL A 42 -5.16 -6.82 -4.58
C VAL A 42 -5.61 -7.06 -6.01
N PHE A 43 -6.78 -6.51 -6.34
CA PHE A 43 -7.35 -6.59 -7.68
C PHE A 43 -7.59 -5.15 -8.16
N VAL A 44 -6.75 -4.70 -9.07
CA VAL A 44 -6.76 -3.33 -9.56
C VAL A 44 -6.64 -3.35 -11.08
N PHE A 45 -7.48 -2.58 -11.76
CA PHE A 45 -7.49 -2.50 -13.23
C PHE A 45 -7.66 -3.86 -13.92
N GLY A 46 -8.45 -4.76 -13.31
CA GLY A 46 -8.63 -6.11 -13.85
C GLY A 46 -7.43 -7.03 -13.65
N LYS A 47 -6.44 -6.60 -12.88
CA LYS A 47 -5.21 -7.36 -12.62
C LYS A 47 -5.12 -7.73 -11.15
N GLU A 48 -4.72 -8.96 -10.88
CA GLU A 48 -4.59 -9.47 -9.52
C GLU A 48 -3.12 -9.73 -9.20
N CYS A 49 -2.69 -9.30 -8.04
CA CYS A 49 -1.31 -9.50 -7.60
C CYS A 49 -1.21 -9.54 -6.08
N LEU A 50 -0.07 -10.06 -5.59
CA LEU A 50 0.25 -10.08 -4.18
C LEU A 50 1.19 -8.91 -3.90
N CYS A 51 0.79 -8.04 -2.99
CA CYS A 51 1.58 -6.87 -2.59
C CYS A 51 1.91 -6.91 -1.10
N ALA A 52 3.03 -6.30 -0.74
CA ALA A 52 3.43 -6.11 0.65
C ALA A 52 3.51 -4.61 0.93
N PHE A 53 2.99 -4.21 2.09
CA PHE A 53 3.00 -2.84 2.56
C PHE A 53 3.82 -2.80 3.85
N ALA A 54 4.88 -2.03 3.85
CA ALA A 54 5.72 -1.83 5.03
C ALA A 54 5.76 -0.36 5.38
N VAL A 55 5.62 -0.05 6.66
CA VAL A 55 5.67 1.33 7.14
C VAL A 55 6.77 1.45 8.18
N THR A 56 7.72 2.32 7.92
CA THR A 56 8.85 2.59 8.83
C THR A 56 8.62 3.96 9.47
N GLU A 57 8.79 4.03 10.79
CA GLU A 57 8.75 5.31 11.50
C GLU A 57 10.06 6.04 11.26
N SER A 58 9.97 7.29 10.74
CA SER A 58 11.14 8.12 10.55
C SER A 58 11.28 9.18 11.64
N SER A 59 10.15 9.59 12.24
CA SER A 59 10.10 10.42 13.43
C SER A 59 8.72 10.21 14.08
N LEU A 60 8.44 10.91 15.18
CA LEU A 60 7.13 10.81 15.83
C LEU A 60 5.98 11.22 14.92
N ASP A 61 6.24 12.14 14.00
CA ASP A 61 5.21 12.71 13.13
C ASP A 61 5.36 12.33 11.67
N THR A 62 6.35 11.53 11.33
CA THR A 62 6.62 11.17 9.93
C THR A 62 6.87 9.67 9.79
N SER A 63 6.57 9.17 8.60
CA SER A 63 6.75 7.75 8.28
C SER A 63 7.17 7.58 6.83
N ILE A 64 7.62 6.39 6.51
CA ILE A 64 7.98 6.01 5.14
C ILE A 64 7.16 4.80 4.77
N LEU A 65 6.41 4.91 3.68
CA LEU A 65 5.62 3.81 3.15
C LEU A 65 6.37 3.13 2.01
N HIS A 66 6.48 1.81 2.09
CA HIS A 66 7.01 0.98 1.02
C HIS A 66 5.91 0.06 0.54
N ILE A 67 5.64 0.07 -0.77
CA ILE A 67 4.72 -0.88 -1.38
C ILE A 67 5.52 -1.71 -2.37
N THR A 68 5.53 -3.02 -2.17
CA THR A 68 6.26 -3.95 -3.05
C THR A 68 5.26 -4.88 -3.70
N LEU A 69 5.32 -5.02 -5.02
CA LEU A 69 4.57 -6.05 -5.73
C LEU A 69 5.41 -7.33 -5.67
N LEU A 70 4.96 -8.27 -4.84
CA LEU A 70 5.72 -9.51 -4.59
C LEU A 70 5.64 -10.46 -5.77
N ARG A 71 4.44 -10.64 -6.33
CA ARG A 71 4.26 -11.45 -7.52
C ARG A 71 2.90 -11.16 -8.16
N PRO A 72 2.82 -11.21 -9.51
CA PRO A 72 1.53 -11.17 -10.17
C PRO A 72 0.79 -12.49 -9.98
N ILE A 73 -0.54 -12.44 -9.90
CA ILE A 73 -1.40 -13.63 -9.88
C ILE A 73 -2.01 -13.81 -11.26
N SER A 74 -2.45 -12.72 -11.89
CA SER A 74 -2.88 -12.73 -13.29
C SER A 74 -1.75 -12.25 -14.20
N ASP A 75 -1.92 -12.42 -15.51
CA ASP A 75 -0.93 -11.94 -16.46
C ASP A 75 -0.79 -10.42 -16.38
N MET A 76 0.43 -9.97 -16.17
CA MET A 76 0.74 -8.55 -16.02
C MET A 76 2.03 -8.22 -16.74
N THR A 77 2.03 -7.10 -17.45
CA THR A 77 3.26 -6.53 -17.98
C THR A 77 3.96 -5.72 -16.88
N LYS A 78 5.19 -5.30 -17.13
CA LYS A 78 5.89 -4.42 -16.19
C LYS A 78 5.17 -3.09 -16.01
N GLU A 79 4.55 -2.59 -17.09
CA GLU A 79 3.74 -1.37 -17.02
C GLU A 79 2.51 -1.58 -16.14
N ASP A 80 1.85 -2.74 -16.25
CA ASP A 80 0.71 -3.07 -15.40
C ASP A 80 1.11 -3.08 -13.93
N GLU A 81 2.27 -3.67 -13.61
CA GLU A 81 2.77 -3.71 -12.24
C GLU A 81 3.00 -2.32 -11.68
N GLN A 82 3.61 -1.44 -12.47
CA GLN A 82 3.85 -0.05 -12.05
C GLN A 82 2.54 0.70 -11.83
N LEU A 83 1.58 0.52 -12.73
CA LEU A 83 0.28 1.18 -12.62
C LEU A 83 -0.48 0.76 -11.36
N VAL A 84 -0.43 -0.53 -11.03
CA VAL A 84 -1.08 -1.03 -9.81
C VAL A 84 -0.45 -0.40 -8.58
N LEU A 85 0.88 -0.37 -8.50
CA LEU A 85 1.57 0.23 -7.35
C LEU A 85 1.28 1.73 -7.24
N LEU A 86 1.28 2.45 -8.36
CA LEU A 86 0.95 3.88 -8.37
C LEU A 86 -0.48 4.12 -7.91
N TYR A 87 -1.42 3.31 -8.39
CA TYR A 87 -2.82 3.39 -7.95
C TYR A 87 -2.94 3.24 -6.44
N LEU A 88 -2.30 2.22 -5.88
CA LEU A 88 -2.35 1.96 -4.44
C LEU A 88 -1.74 3.12 -3.66
N MET A 89 -0.58 3.59 -4.09
CA MET A 89 0.10 4.70 -3.42
C MET A 89 -0.74 5.97 -3.45
N GLU A 90 -1.27 6.34 -4.62
CA GLU A 90 -2.08 7.54 -4.76
C GLU A 90 -3.34 7.50 -3.89
N HIS A 91 -4.02 6.34 -3.84
CA HIS A 91 -5.23 6.21 -3.04
C HIS A 91 -4.95 6.27 -1.55
N ILE A 92 -3.84 5.69 -1.12
CA ILE A 92 -3.43 5.79 0.29
C ILE A 92 -3.11 7.25 0.64
N LEU A 93 -2.37 7.96 -0.21
CA LEU A 93 -2.04 9.37 0.02
C LEU A 93 -3.28 10.25 0.05
N LEU A 94 -4.21 10.06 -0.89
CA LEU A 94 -5.46 10.80 -0.91
C LEU A 94 -6.28 10.54 0.34
N HIS A 95 -6.37 9.29 0.76
CA HIS A 95 -7.11 8.92 1.96
C HIS A 95 -6.55 9.60 3.20
N ILE A 96 -5.22 9.61 3.35
CA ILE A 96 -4.57 10.29 4.47
C ILE A 96 -4.92 11.77 4.45
N ASN A 97 -4.79 12.42 3.30
CA ASN A 97 -5.00 13.87 3.20
C ASN A 97 -6.45 14.29 3.36
N GLU A 98 -7.40 13.51 2.82
CA GLU A 98 -8.80 13.88 2.81
C GLU A 98 -9.57 13.44 4.04
N VAL A 99 -9.15 12.37 4.69
CA VAL A 99 -9.92 11.74 5.77
C VAL A 99 -9.18 11.82 7.10
N LEU A 100 -7.89 11.49 7.13
CA LEU A 100 -7.16 11.30 8.39
C LEU A 100 -6.44 12.54 8.90
N VAL A 101 -6.14 13.50 8.02
CA VAL A 101 -5.36 14.70 8.38
C VAL A 101 -6.26 15.93 8.61
N ARG A 102 -7.53 15.82 8.45
CA ARG A 102 -8.48 16.92 8.69
C ARG A 102 -8.51 17.38 10.12
#